data_f53a0180147d93a189fdae599376d590
#
_entry.id   f53a0180147d93a189fdae599376d590
#
_cell.length_a   1.000
_cell.length_b   1.000
_cell.length_c   1.000
_cell.angle_alpha   90.00
_cell.angle_beta   90.00
_cell.angle_gamma   90.00
#
_symmetry.space_group_name_H-M   'P 1'
#
loop_
_entity.id
_entity.type
_entity.pdbx_description
1 polymer ?
#
loop_
_entity_poly.entity_id
_entity_poly.type
_entity_poly.pdbx_seq_one_letter_code
_entity_poly.pdbx_strand_id
1 'polypeptide(L)'
;VKPPIPGVKEGLESGFVLTNKEYNNLNHENVNMNKIKAILHNKVLLNLVEKQYPYDKIVVDQFTPPRNYFGYLTDIPKKVTDITFTPKAEEQCLSVACASIISRYIFLREMYKMSEELGKEIPKGAGTNVDEFVQELVNEKGIDILNNYVKLNFKNTQKINK
;
A
#
# COMPACT_ATOMS: atom_id res chain seq x y z
N VAL A 1 15.04 -13.54 0.91
CA VAL A 1 14.26 -14.01 2.07
C VAL A 1 13.95 -12.79 2.92
N LYS A 2 12.65 -12.44 3.07
CA LYS A 2 12.25 -11.34 3.95
C LYS A 2 12.58 -11.73 5.40
N PRO A 3 13.19 -10.85 6.22
CA PRO A 3 13.34 -11.13 7.63
C PRO A 3 11.96 -11.30 8.27
N PRO A 4 11.79 -12.25 9.24
CA PRO A 4 10.53 -12.46 9.91
C PRO A 4 10.10 -11.18 10.64
N ILE A 5 8.80 -10.93 10.67
CA ILE A 5 8.22 -9.83 11.44
C ILE A 5 8.24 -10.25 12.90
N PRO A 6 8.89 -9.47 13.81
CA PRO A 6 8.98 -9.86 15.21
C PRO A 6 7.60 -10.08 15.83
N GLY A 7 7.40 -11.19 16.53
CA GLY A 7 6.15 -11.53 17.21
C GLY A 7 5.06 -12.15 16.34
N VAL A 8 5.27 -12.30 15.04
CA VAL A 8 4.34 -12.99 14.14
C VAL A 8 4.87 -14.38 13.81
N LYS A 9 4.03 -15.40 13.97
CA LYS A 9 4.40 -16.78 13.61
C LYS A 9 4.59 -16.85 12.10
N GLU A 10 5.71 -17.42 11.68
CA GLU A 10 6.03 -17.53 10.25
C GLU A 10 4.91 -18.22 9.47
N GLY A 11 4.53 -17.62 8.35
CA GLY A 11 3.48 -18.16 7.49
C GLY A 11 2.05 -17.71 7.79
N LEU A 12 1.78 -17.05 8.92
CA LEU A 12 0.45 -16.55 9.27
C LEU A 12 0.16 -15.13 8.75
N GLU A 13 1.14 -14.50 8.13
CA GLU A 13 0.98 -13.17 7.51
C GLU A 13 1.08 -13.24 5.99
N SER A 14 0.45 -12.29 5.35
CA SER A 14 0.64 -11.97 3.94
C SER A 14 0.68 -10.47 3.77
N GLY A 15 1.64 -9.98 3.01
CA GLY A 15 1.81 -8.58 2.72
C GLY A 15 2.29 -8.36 1.30
N PHE A 16 1.93 -7.21 0.73
CA PHE A 16 2.39 -6.76 -0.57
C PHE A 16 2.89 -5.32 -0.48
N VAL A 17 4.09 -5.08 -1.00
CA VAL A 17 4.64 -3.73 -1.14
C VAL A 17 4.43 -3.30 -2.59
N LEU A 18 3.62 -2.25 -2.78
CA LEU A 18 3.50 -1.58 -4.07
C LEU A 18 4.55 -0.46 -4.11
N THR A 19 5.57 -0.63 -4.92
CA THR A 19 6.61 0.40 -5.10
C THR A 19 6.04 1.65 -5.78
N ASN A 20 6.70 2.80 -5.60
CA ASN A 20 6.28 4.04 -6.27
C ASN A 20 6.26 3.88 -7.80
N LYS A 21 7.25 3.21 -8.36
CA LYS A 21 7.33 2.95 -9.80
C LYS A 21 6.15 2.11 -10.31
N GLU A 22 5.81 1.01 -9.60
CA GLU A 22 4.65 0.19 -9.94
C GLU A 22 3.35 0.98 -9.78
N TYR A 23 3.23 1.77 -8.71
CA TYR A 23 2.08 2.64 -8.50
C TYR A 23 1.91 3.67 -9.63
N ASN A 24 2.99 4.33 -10.04
CA ASN A 24 2.96 5.33 -11.10
C ASN A 24 2.60 4.71 -12.46
N ASN A 25 3.08 3.50 -12.76
CA ASN A 25 2.70 2.76 -13.94
C ASN A 25 1.20 2.41 -13.95
N LEU A 26 0.64 1.97 -12.83
CA LEU A 26 -0.79 1.69 -12.71
C LEU A 26 -1.64 2.96 -12.83
N ASN A 27 -1.17 4.07 -12.28
CA ASN A 27 -1.91 5.33 -12.27
C ASN A 27 -1.86 6.07 -13.61
N HIS A 28 -1.00 5.69 -14.54
CA HIS A 28 -0.96 6.22 -15.91
C HIS A 28 -2.30 6.04 -16.65
N GLU A 29 -3.10 5.05 -16.25
CA GLU A 29 -4.41 4.74 -16.81
C GLU A 29 -5.57 5.42 -16.05
N ASN A 30 -5.31 6.42 -15.20
CA ASN A 30 -6.30 7.05 -14.32
C ASN A 30 -7.03 6.03 -13.41
N VAL A 31 -6.31 5.01 -12.95
CA VAL A 31 -6.88 3.98 -12.09
C VAL A 31 -7.20 4.57 -10.72
N ASN A 32 -8.45 4.46 -10.31
CA ASN A 32 -8.93 4.90 -8.99
C ASN A 32 -8.15 4.18 -7.87
N MET A 33 -7.70 4.95 -6.86
CA MET A 33 -6.99 4.42 -5.69
C MET A 33 -7.75 3.28 -4.98
N ASN A 34 -9.07 3.36 -4.91
CA ASN A 34 -9.89 2.31 -4.33
C ASN A 34 -9.86 1.02 -5.15
N LYS A 35 -9.73 1.11 -6.49
CA LYS A 35 -9.54 -0.06 -7.35
C LYS A 35 -8.18 -0.72 -7.07
N ILE A 36 -7.10 0.07 -6.95
CA ILE A 36 -5.78 -0.44 -6.60
C ILE A 36 -5.83 -1.15 -5.23
N LYS A 37 -6.43 -0.51 -4.22
CA LYS A 37 -6.60 -1.12 -2.89
C LYS A 37 -7.37 -2.43 -2.97
N ALA A 38 -8.50 -2.47 -3.67
CA ALA A 38 -9.32 -3.69 -3.78
C ALA A 38 -8.53 -4.85 -4.41
N ILE A 39 -7.79 -4.59 -5.48
CA ILE A 39 -6.95 -5.61 -6.14
C ILE A 39 -5.86 -6.12 -5.19
N LEU A 40 -5.18 -5.24 -4.47
CA LEU A 40 -4.13 -5.62 -3.52
C LEU A 40 -4.69 -6.37 -2.31
N HIS A 41 -5.83 -5.95 -1.75
CA HIS A 41 -6.51 -6.68 -0.68
C HIS A 41 -6.89 -8.09 -1.13
N ASN A 42 -7.51 -8.22 -2.31
CA ASN A 42 -7.85 -9.53 -2.86
C ASN A 42 -6.62 -10.42 -3.03
N LYS A 43 -5.51 -9.89 -3.54
CA LYS A 43 -4.24 -10.62 -3.69
C LYS A 43 -3.70 -11.12 -2.35
N VAL A 44 -3.70 -10.28 -1.33
CA VAL A 44 -3.25 -10.65 0.02
C VAL A 44 -4.15 -11.71 0.64
N LEU A 45 -5.47 -11.54 0.50
CA LEU A 45 -6.46 -12.51 1.00
C LEU A 45 -6.35 -13.86 0.30
N LEU A 46 -6.19 -13.89 -1.02
CA LEU A 46 -5.97 -15.14 -1.76
C LEU A 46 -4.72 -15.86 -1.25
N ASN A 47 -3.62 -15.15 -1.05
CA ASN A 47 -2.39 -15.73 -0.51
C ASN A 47 -2.59 -16.36 0.88
N LEU A 48 -3.49 -15.80 1.71
CA LEU A 48 -3.81 -16.34 3.03
C LEU A 48 -4.72 -17.56 2.93
N VAL A 49 -5.77 -17.48 2.12
CA VAL A 49 -6.73 -18.59 1.92
C VAL A 49 -6.04 -19.81 1.30
N GLU A 50 -5.14 -19.60 0.35
CA GLU A 50 -4.36 -20.67 -0.30
C GLU A 50 -3.44 -21.43 0.68
N LYS A 51 -3.11 -20.85 1.84
CA LYS A 51 -2.35 -21.54 2.91
C LYS A 51 -3.19 -22.55 3.70
N GLN A 52 -4.52 -22.57 3.51
CA GLN A 52 -5.45 -23.52 4.12
C GLN A 52 -5.43 -23.55 5.66
N TYR A 53 -5.02 -22.47 6.32
CA TYR A 53 -5.20 -22.35 7.76
C TYR A 53 -6.68 -22.21 8.11
N PRO A 54 -7.14 -22.84 9.20
CA PRO A 54 -8.52 -22.67 9.65
C PRO A 54 -8.76 -21.19 10.07
N TYR A 55 -9.89 -20.65 9.69
CA TYR A 55 -10.36 -19.33 10.09
C TYR A 55 -11.88 -19.33 10.20
N ASP A 56 -12.41 -18.48 11.09
CA ASP A 56 -13.85 -18.35 11.29
C ASP A 56 -14.49 -17.38 10.30
N LYS A 57 -13.80 -16.29 9.99
CA LYS A 57 -14.26 -15.25 9.06
C LYS A 57 -13.10 -14.42 8.50
N ILE A 58 -13.35 -13.78 7.37
CA ILE A 58 -12.46 -12.78 6.77
C ILE A 58 -13.06 -11.40 7.04
N VAL A 59 -12.28 -10.52 7.66
CA VAL A 59 -12.70 -9.14 7.97
C VAL A 59 -11.78 -8.16 7.24
N VAL A 60 -12.38 -7.19 6.57
CA VAL A 60 -11.68 -6.09 5.91
C VAL A 60 -12.21 -4.76 6.43
N ASP A 61 -11.30 -3.84 6.78
CA ASP A 61 -11.69 -2.46 7.08
C ASP A 61 -12.31 -1.81 5.85
N GLN A 62 -13.53 -1.27 6.01
CA GLN A 62 -14.35 -0.79 4.91
C GLN A 62 -13.85 0.56 4.39
N PHE A 63 -13.01 0.56 3.38
CA PHE A 63 -12.53 1.76 2.69
C PHE A 63 -13.41 2.18 1.49
N THR A 64 -14.34 1.32 1.07
CA THR A 64 -15.33 1.57 0.00
C THR A 64 -16.54 0.67 0.21
N PRO A 65 -17.74 1.01 -0.30
CA PRO A 65 -18.90 0.12 -0.24
C PRO A 65 -18.60 -1.26 -0.86
N PRO A 66 -19.11 -2.36 -0.27
CA PRO A 66 -18.86 -3.72 -0.78
C PRO A 66 -19.17 -3.90 -2.27
N ARG A 67 -20.26 -3.29 -2.75
CA ARG A 67 -20.61 -3.29 -4.18
C ARG A 67 -19.48 -2.73 -5.05
N ASN A 68 -18.88 -1.64 -4.63
CA ASN A 68 -17.77 -1.01 -5.38
C ASN A 68 -16.52 -1.87 -5.30
N TYR A 69 -16.20 -2.44 -4.12
CA TYR A 69 -15.07 -3.35 -3.95
C TYR A 69 -15.14 -4.50 -4.96
N PHE A 70 -16.25 -5.21 -5.02
CA PHE A 70 -16.42 -6.32 -5.97
C PHE A 70 -16.51 -5.84 -7.42
N GLY A 71 -17.06 -4.66 -7.67
CA GLY A 71 -17.06 -4.01 -8.98
C GLY A 71 -15.65 -3.76 -9.52
N TYR A 72 -14.72 -3.35 -8.66
CA TYR A 72 -13.31 -3.17 -9.02
C TYR A 72 -12.58 -4.49 -9.36
N LEU A 73 -13.13 -5.62 -8.94
CA LEU A 73 -12.58 -6.95 -9.18
C LEU A 73 -13.25 -7.70 -10.33
N THR A 74 -14.09 -7.05 -11.13
CA THR A 74 -14.87 -7.72 -12.19
C THR A 74 -13.96 -8.53 -13.12
N ASP A 75 -12.84 -7.96 -13.54
CA ASP A 75 -11.91 -8.58 -14.49
C ASP A 75 -10.87 -9.49 -13.82
N ILE A 76 -10.94 -9.65 -12.49
CA ILE A 76 -10.00 -10.50 -11.74
C ILE A 76 -10.57 -11.93 -11.69
N PRO A 77 -9.86 -12.94 -12.22
CA PRO A 77 -10.41 -14.30 -12.35
C PRO A 77 -10.62 -14.99 -11.00
N LYS A 78 -9.71 -14.80 -10.05
CA LYS A 78 -9.83 -15.38 -8.70
C LYS A 78 -10.15 -14.29 -7.69
N LYS A 79 -11.23 -14.47 -6.93
CA LYS A 79 -11.70 -13.51 -5.92
C LYS A 79 -12.03 -14.22 -4.62
N VAL A 80 -11.70 -13.59 -3.50
CA VAL A 80 -12.26 -13.94 -2.21
C VAL A 80 -13.59 -13.21 -2.08
N THR A 81 -14.67 -13.94 -1.87
CA THR A 81 -16.04 -13.38 -1.85
C THR A 81 -16.68 -13.37 -0.49
N ASP A 82 -16.27 -14.28 0.40
CA ASP A 82 -16.78 -14.36 1.77
C ASP A 82 -16.02 -13.39 2.68
N ILE A 83 -16.35 -12.10 2.54
CA ILE A 83 -15.68 -11.01 3.28
C ILE A 83 -16.72 -10.23 4.09
N THR A 84 -16.46 -10.03 5.36
CA THR A 84 -17.15 -9.08 6.22
C THR A 84 -16.46 -7.72 6.14
N PHE A 85 -17.14 -6.72 5.61
CA PHE A 85 -16.68 -5.34 5.61
C PHE A 85 -17.19 -4.60 6.84
N THR A 86 -16.29 -4.06 7.64
CA THR A 86 -16.61 -3.36 8.88
C THR A 86 -15.90 -2.00 8.90
N PRO A 87 -16.61 -0.88 9.05
CA PRO A 87 -15.98 0.42 9.26
C PRO A 87 -15.19 0.41 10.56
N LYS A 88 -13.96 0.95 10.55
CA LYS A 88 -13.04 0.97 11.70
C LYS A 88 -12.83 -0.43 12.29
N ALA A 89 -12.60 -1.39 11.43
CA ALA A 89 -12.50 -2.79 11.81
C ALA A 89 -11.34 -3.06 12.80
N GLU A 90 -10.31 -2.25 12.81
CA GLU A 90 -9.18 -2.31 13.74
C GLU A 90 -9.59 -2.07 15.21
N GLU A 91 -10.69 -1.33 15.45
CA GLU A 91 -11.25 -1.10 16.79
C GLU A 91 -12.05 -2.32 17.29
N GLN A 92 -12.48 -3.20 16.42
CA GLN A 92 -13.42 -4.29 16.68
C GLN A 92 -12.83 -5.69 16.48
N CYS A 93 -11.75 -5.79 15.71
CA CYS A 93 -11.16 -7.06 15.29
C CYS A 93 -9.64 -7.05 15.49
N LEU A 94 -9.17 -7.87 16.42
CA LEU A 94 -7.74 -7.93 16.77
C LEU A 94 -6.85 -8.29 15.58
N SER A 95 -7.29 -9.19 14.69
CA SER A 95 -6.51 -9.56 13.51
C SER A 95 -6.34 -8.39 12.53
N VAL A 96 -7.35 -7.51 12.41
CA VAL A 96 -7.26 -6.28 11.60
C VAL A 96 -6.33 -5.27 12.25
N ALA A 97 -6.39 -5.10 13.58
CA ALA A 97 -5.44 -4.24 14.30
C ALA A 97 -3.99 -4.74 14.11
N CYS A 98 -3.74 -6.03 14.25
CA CYS A 98 -2.43 -6.63 13.98
C CYS A 98 -1.97 -6.39 12.54
N ALA A 99 -2.84 -6.60 11.56
CA ALA A 99 -2.54 -6.36 10.15
C ALA A 99 -2.18 -4.89 9.88
N SER A 100 -2.86 -3.95 10.54
CA SER A 100 -2.56 -2.52 10.47
C SER A 100 -1.16 -2.19 11.00
N ILE A 101 -0.78 -2.75 12.16
CA ILE A 101 0.55 -2.58 12.76
C ILE A 101 1.64 -3.17 11.83
N ILE A 102 1.43 -4.38 11.31
CA ILE A 102 2.35 -5.03 10.38
C ILE A 102 2.53 -4.18 9.12
N SER A 103 1.43 -3.70 8.55
CA SER A 103 1.43 -2.84 7.37
C SER A 103 2.21 -1.54 7.62
N ARG A 104 2.00 -0.91 8.80
CA ARG A 104 2.73 0.30 9.20
C ARG A 104 4.22 0.03 9.38
N TYR A 105 4.59 -1.08 10.00
CA TYR A 105 5.99 -1.48 10.14
C TYR A 105 6.67 -1.67 8.78
N ILE A 106 6.03 -2.40 7.85
CA ILE A 106 6.55 -2.61 6.50
C ILE A 106 6.72 -1.27 5.77
N PHE A 107 5.73 -0.39 5.86
CA PHE A 107 5.80 0.95 5.27
C PHE A 107 7.02 1.74 5.78
N LEU A 108 7.21 1.80 7.10
CA LEU A 108 8.34 2.53 7.70
C LEU A 108 9.69 1.94 7.30
N ARG A 109 9.77 0.61 7.22
CA ARG A 109 10.98 -0.08 6.76
C ARG A 109 11.31 0.24 5.29
N GLU A 110 10.32 0.26 4.42
CA GLU A 110 10.54 0.61 3.01
C GLU A 110 10.91 2.11 2.85
N MET A 111 10.30 3.01 3.64
CA MET A 111 10.70 4.42 3.70
C MET A 111 12.17 4.58 4.15
N TYR A 112 12.59 3.81 5.15
CA TYR A 112 13.98 3.83 5.62
C TYR A 112 14.96 3.36 4.53
N LYS A 113 14.66 2.25 3.83
CA LYS A 113 15.47 1.77 2.72
C LYS A 113 15.61 2.80 1.60
N MET A 114 14.50 3.42 1.20
CA MET A 114 14.54 4.47 0.18
C MET A 114 15.39 5.66 0.65
N SER A 115 15.34 6.01 1.93
CA SER A 115 16.17 7.08 2.50
C SER A 115 17.66 6.72 2.47
N GLU A 116 18.01 5.47 2.78
CA GLU A 116 19.39 4.96 2.68
C GLU A 116 19.92 5.01 1.23
N GLU A 117 19.11 4.56 0.27
CA GLU A 117 19.44 4.59 -1.16
C GLU A 117 19.69 6.01 -1.68
N LEU A 118 18.93 6.99 -1.18
CA LEU A 118 19.08 8.40 -1.54
C LEU A 118 20.21 9.10 -0.79
N GLY A 119 20.64 8.56 0.35
CA GLY A 119 21.56 9.21 1.29
C GLY A 119 20.91 10.39 2.03
N LYS A 120 19.59 10.49 2.05
CA LYS A 120 18.81 11.57 2.68
C LYS A 120 17.52 11.00 3.29
N GLU A 121 17.11 11.51 4.45
CA GLU A 121 15.84 11.12 5.06
C GLU A 121 14.67 11.64 4.22
N ILE A 122 13.81 10.72 3.76
CA ILE A 122 12.59 11.06 3.00
C ILE A 122 11.49 11.48 3.98
N PRO A 123 10.96 12.71 3.88
CA PRO A 123 9.88 13.17 4.73
C PRO A 123 8.58 12.43 4.44
N LYS A 124 7.81 12.17 5.51
CA LYS A 124 6.51 11.49 5.43
C LYS A 124 5.38 12.51 5.38
N GLY A 125 4.34 12.18 4.62
CA GLY A 125 3.15 13.04 4.50
C GLY A 125 3.06 13.78 3.17
N ALA A 126 2.43 14.96 3.18
CA ALA A 126 2.19 15.79 2.00
C ALA A 126 2.29 17.30 2.34
N GLY A 127 3.08 17.65 3.35
CA GLY A 127 3.32 19.04 3.77
C GLY A 127 4.36 19.75 2.92
N THR A 128 4.65 21.01 3.28
CA THR A 128 5.66 21.86 2.62
C THR A 128 7.05 21.26 2.65
N ASN A 129 7.41 20.58 3.73
CA ASN A 129 8.67 19.85 3.85
C ASN A 129 8.85 18.77 2.77
N VAL A 130 7.74 18.17 2.29
CA VAL A 130 7.77 17.23 1.15
C VAL A 130 7.97 17.98 -0.15
N ASP A 131 7.32 19.13 -0.34
CA ASP A 131 7.50 19.99 -1.53
C ASP A 131 8.97 20.42 -1.67
N GLU A 132 9.58 20.90 -0.57
CA GLU A 132 10.98 21.32 -0.51
C GLU A 132 11.94 20.15 -0.83
N PHE A 133 11.75 19.01 -0.18
CA PHE A 133 12.54 17.80 -0.42
C PHE A 133 12.48 17.36 -1.89
N VAL A 134 11.30 17.34 -2.49
CA VAL A 134 11.12 16.92 -3.89
C VAL A 134 11.81 17.91 -4.83
N GLN A 135 11.74 19.22 -4.55
CA GLN A 135 12.44 20.24 -5.35
C GLN A 135 13.97 20.09 -5.27
N GLU A 136 14.51 19.85 -4.08
CA GLU A 136 15.94 19.57 -3.90
C GLU A 136 16.38 18.32 -4.68
N LEU A 137 15.58 17.24 -4.57
CA LEU A 137 15.88 15.98 -5.23
C LEU A 137 15.92 16.12 -6.76
N VAL A 138 15.00 16.90 -7.33
CA VAL A 138 14.98 17.20 -8.77
C VAL A 138 16.18 18.04 -9.17
N ASN A 139 16.56 19.04 -8.38
CA ASN A 139 17.71 19.88 -8.67
C ASN A 139 19.03 19.09 -8.65
N GLU A 140 19.16 18.09 -7.77
CA GLU A 140 20.37 17.27 -7.64
C GLU A 140 20.45 16.12 -8.66
N LYS A 141 19.34 15.45 -8.92
CA LYS A 141 19.32 14.16 -9.64
C LYS A 141 18.48 14.18 -10.93
N GLY A 142 17.84 15.29 -11.22
CA GLY A 142 16.93 15.41 -12.36
C GLY A 142 15.51 14.89 -12.07
N ILE A 143 14.58 15.24 -12.94
CA ILE A 143 13.14 14.96 -12.72
C ILE A 143 12.79 13.46 -12.78
N ASP A 144 13.52 12.67 -13.53
CA ASP A 144 13.24 11.24 -13.72
C ASP A 144 13.34 10.43 -12.44
N ILE A 145 14.13 10.92 -11.44
CA ILE A 145 14.27 10.29 -10.13
C ILE A 145 12.93 10.17 -9.41
N LEU A 146 12.00 11.09 -9.66
CA LEU A 146 10.71 11.14 -8.98
C LEU A 146 9.87 9.87 -9.21
N ASN A 147 10.03 9.22 -10.36
CA ASN A 147 9.27 8.01 -10.67
C ASN A 147 9.50 6.88 -9.65
N ASN A 148 10.67 6.83 -9.03
CA ASN A 148 11.04 5.79 -8.08
C ASN A 148 10.67 6.13 -6.63
N TYR A 149 10.55 7.42 -6.28
CA TYR A 149 10.45 7.84 -4.88
C TYR A 149 9.16 8.56 -4.52
N VAL A 150 8.39 9.04 -5.51
CA VAL A 150 7.14 9.77 -5.24
C VAL A 150 5.99 9.26 -6.10
N LYS A 151 4.77 9.51 -5.65
CA LYS A 151 3.55 9.26 -6.41
C LYS A 151 3.26 10.49 -7.28
N LEU A 152 3.43 10.34 -8.60
CA LEU A 152 3.40 11.46 -9.55
C LEU A 152 2.04 12.18 -9.69
N ASN A 153 0.95 11.51 -9.32
CA ASN A 153 -0.40 12.09 -9.37
C ASN A 153 -0.74 13.01 -8.17
N PHE A 154 0.13 13.09 -7.16
CA PHE A 154 -0.11 13.96 -6.01
C PHE A 154 0.22 15.42 -6.33
N LYS A 155 -0.55 16.34 -5.71
CA LYS A 155 -0.40 17.80 -5.94
C LYS A 155 1.01 18.33 -5.69
N ASN A 156 1.71 17.75 -4.74
CA ASN A 156 3.11 18.08 -4.42
C ASN A 156 4.03 17.94 -5.64
N THR A 157 3.84 16.88 -6.42
CA THR A 157 4.64 16.61 -7.62
C THR A 157 4.21 17.48 -8.82
N GLN A 158 2.92 17.78 -8.92
CA GLN A 158 2.39 18.63 -10.02
C GLN A 158 2.85 20.09 -9.96
N LYS A 159 3.33 20.57 -8.80
CA LYS A 159 3.86 21.92 -8.63
C LYS A 159 5.25 22.10 -9.25
N ILE A 160 6.00 21.02 -9.44
CA ILE A 160 7.39 21.06 -9.91
C ILE A 160 7.45 21.19 -11.44
N ASN A 161 6.40 20.77 -12.13
CA ASN A 161 6.31 20.83 -13.60
C ASN A 161 5.80 22.19 -14.11
N LYS A 162 5.75 23.22 -13.27
CA LYS A 162 5.42 24.61 -13.61
C LYS A 162 6.63 25.52 -13.39
#